data_f520891c6685a304fffe9bdbfec9e646
#
_entry.id   f520891c6685a304fffe9bdbfec9e646
#
_cell.length_a   1.000
_cell.length_b   1.000
_cell.length_c   1.000
_cell.angle_alpha   90.00
_cell.angle_beta   90.00
_cell.angle_gamma   90.00
#
_symmetry.space_group_name_H-M   'P 1'
#
loop_
_entity.id
_entity.type
_entity.pdbx_description
1 polymer ?
#
loop_
_entity_poly.entity_id
_entity_poly.type
_entity_poly.pdbx_seq_one_letter_code
_entity_poly.pdbx_strand_id
1 'polypeptide(L)'
;FPFMRYQMQKVWRGERPQDGRFREFTQADVDVVGDGALPFRYDVELALVVIESLRKLEIGDFKLRVNNRKLSEGFYRGIGLNDTAGVLRSIDKLEKIGPDAVAQLLKDELGASDEQAQAALNLAQICTEDTSFVDEVKKLGVEHALLEEGLRELEEVVGQAAKRAPGNIVADL
;
A
#
# COMPACT_ATOMS: atom_id res chain seq x y z
N PHE A 1 11.54 -24.62 -7.24
CA PHE A 1 11.30 -23.23 -6.86
C PHE A 1 10.89 -22.40 -8.06
N PRO A 2 9.93 -21.45 -7.90
CA PRO A 2 9.31 -21.07 -6.62
C PRO A 2 8.33 -22.11 -6.09
N PHE A 3 8.12 -22.12 -4.78
CA PHE A 3 7.18 -22.96 -4.07
C PHE A 3 6.01 -22.14 -3.55
N MET A 4 4.79 -22.50 -3.91
CA MET A 4 3.56 -21.86 -3.45
C MET A 4 2.92 -22.69 -2.35
N ARG A 5 2.51 -22.04 -1.27
CA ARG A 5 1.79 -22.70 -0.18
C ARG A 5 0.65 -21.83 0.32
N TYR A 6 -0.31 -22.46 0.95
CA TYR A 6 -1.31 -21.80 1.78
C TYR A 6 -1.45 -22.53 3.12
N GLN A 7 -1.90 -21.81 4.12
CA GLN A 7 -2.29 -22.40 5.39
C GLN A 7 -3.49 -21.68 5.98
N MET A 8 -4.32 -22.40 6.71
CA MET A 8 -5.41 -21.87 7.51
C MET A 8 -5.28 -22.46 8.90
N GLN A 9 -4.90 -21.64 9.87
CA GLN A 9 -4.69 -22.10 11.25
C GLN A 9 -4.82 -20.98 12.25
N LYS A 10 -4.82 -21.33 13.53
CA LYS A 10 -4.74 -20.36 14.61
C LYS A 10 -3.36 -19.73 14.65
N VAL A 11 -3.37 -18.41 14.85
CA VAL A 11 -2.18 -17.58 15.06
C VAL A 11 -2.33 -16.76 16.32
N TRP A 12 -1.19 -16.36 16.90
CA TRP A 12 -1.13 -15.59 18.13
C TRP A 12 -0.31 -14.32 17.91
N ARG A 13 -0.82 -13.18 18.43
CA ARG A 13 -0.11 -11.91 18.40
C ARG A 13 0.02 -11.34 19.80
N GLY A 14 1.21 -10.82 20.15
CA GLY A 14 1.49 -10.17 21.44
C GLY A 14 0.90 -8.76 21.56
N GLU A 15 0.09 -8.32 20.65
CA GLU A 15 -0.53 -7.00 20.63
C GLU A 15 -1.51 -6.78 21.78
N ARG A 16 -1.72 -5.51 22.13
CA ARG A 16 -2.74 -5.15 23.12
C ARG A 16 -4.12 -5.45 22.53
N PRO A 17 -4.97 -6.26 23.22
CA PRO A 17 -6.32 -6.54 22.75
C PRO A 17 -7.15 -5.26 22.68
N GLN A 18 -7.92 -5.10 21.62
CA GLN A 18 -8.91 -4.05 21.47
C GLN A 18 -10.03 -4.55 20.55
N ASP A 19 -11.07 -3.75 20.37
CA ASP A 19 -12.18 -4.13 19.51
C ASP A 19 -11.71 -4.49 18.09
N GLY A 20 -12.14 -5.68 17.61
CA GLY A 20 -11.69 -6.25 16.34
C GLY A 20 -10.26 -6.79 16.30
N ARG A 21 -9.48 -6.73 17.40
CA ARG A 21 -8.11 -7.27 17.48
C ARG A 21 -7.99 -8.27 18.63
N PHE A 22 -7.87 -9.54 18.27
CA PHE A 22 -7.71 -10.65 19.20
C PHE A 22 -6.26 -11.12 19.25
N ARG A 23 -5.85 -11.64 20.42
CA ARG A 23 -4.53 -12.27 20.58
C ARG A 23 -4.43 -13.64 19.92
N GLU A 24 -5.54 -14.34 19.82
CA GLU A 24 -5.68 -15.62 19.11
C GLU A 24 -6.80 -15.48 18.09
N PHE A 25 -6.52 -15.82 16.84
CA PHE A 25 -7.52 -15.84 15.76
C PHE A 25 -7.11 -16.83 14.67
N THR A 26 -8.03 -17.17 13.78
CA THR A 26 -7.73 -17.99 12.60
C THR A 26 -7.28 -17.08 11.47
N GLN A 27 -6.14 -17.38 10.88
CA GLN A 27 -5.59 -16.68 9.73
C GLN A 27 -5.49 -17.61 8.53
N ALA A 28 -5.85 -17.13 7.35
CA ALA A 28 -5.57 -17.76 6.08
C ALA A 28 -4.41 -17.02 5.41
N ASP A 29 -3.34 -17.75 5.12
CA ASP A 29 -2.12 -17.23 4.51
C ASP A 29 -1.86 -17.88 3.16
N VAL A 30 -1.35 -17.10 2.23
CA VAL A 30 -0.78 -17.58 0.96
C VAL A 30 0.63 -17.03 0.83
N ASP A 31 1.58 -17.90 0.59
CA ASP A 31 2.99 -17.54 0.43
C ASP A 31 3.55 -18.09 -0.88
N VAL A 32 4.47 -17.34 -1.47
CA VAL A 32 5.34 -17.82 -2.54
C VAL A 32 6.78 -17.71 -2.09
N VAL A 33 7.48 -18.85 -2.03
CA VAL A 33 8.86 -18.93 -1.55
C VAL A 33 9.78 -19.16 -2.74
N GLY A 34 10.72 -18.24 -2.95
CA GLY A 34 11.78 -18.37 -3.95
C GLY A 34 13.10 -18.83 -3.34
N ASP A 35 14.01 -19.32 -4.18
CA ASP A 35 15.42 -19.55 -3.86
C ASP A 35 16.27 -18.51 -4.61
N GLY A 36 16.88 -17.59 -3.87
CA GLY A 36 17.55 -16.41 -4.42
C GLY A 36 16.57 -15.29 -4.79
N ALA A 37 16.29 -15.10 -6.07
CA ALA A 37 15.37 -14.06 -6.55
C ALA A 37 13.94 -14.60 -6.73
N LEU A 38 12.95 -13.86 -6.28
CA LEU A 38 11.54 -14.11 -6.58
C LEU A 38 11.08 -13.12 -7.68
N PRO A 39 10.65 -13.61 -8.86
CA PRO A 39 10.13 -12.75 -9.91
C PRO A 39 8.91 -11.94 -9.47
N PHE A 40 8.86 -10.65 -9.78
CA PHE A 40 7.80 -9.71 -9.37
C PHE A 40 6.38 -10.14 -9.79
N ARG A 41 6.25 -10.94 -10.85
CA ARG A 41 4.95 -11.50 -11.27
C ARG A 41 4.18 -12.21 -10.15
N TYR A 42 4.87 -12.70 -9.10
CA TYR A 42 4.20 -13.34 -7.96
C TYR A 42 3.50 -12.35 -7.04
N ASP A 43 3.95 -11.11 -6.97
CA ASP A 43 3.23 -10.03 -6.27
C ASP A 43 1.90 -9.75 -6.99
N VAL A 44 1.92 -9.70 -8.33
CA VAL A 44 0.71 -9.60 -9.17
C VAL A 44 -0.21 -10.79 -8.95
N GLU A 45 0.32 -12.01 -8.93
CA GLU A 45 -0.46 -13.24 -8.73
C GLU A 45 -1.11 -13.28 -7.34
N LEU A 46 -0.40 -12.87 -6.29
CA LEU A 46 -0.96 -12.78 -4.94
C LEU A 46 -2.15 -11.82 -4.86
N ALA A 47 -2.07 -10.66 -5.48
CA ALA A 47 -3.20 -9.73 -5.54
C ALA A 47 -4.43 -10.38 -6.20
N LEU A 48 -4.23 -11.12 -7.29
CA LEU A 48 -5.32 -11.85 -7.97
C LEU A 48 -5.88 -12.99 -7.11
N VAL A 49 -5.02 -13.75 -6.43
CA VAL A 49 -5.45 -14.82 -5.51
C VAL A 49 -6.34 -14.26 -4.39
N VAL A 50 -5.97 -13.11 -3.81
CA VAL A 50 -6.78 -12.43 -2.79
C VAL A 50 -8.15 -12.04 -3.36
N ILE A 51 -8.18 -11.40 -4.53
CA ILE A 51 -9.43 -10.98 -5.17
C ILE A 51 -10.34 -12.19 -5.46
N GLU A 52 -9.79 -13.24 -6.08
CA GLU A 52 -10.56 -14.44 -6.41
C GLU A 52 -11.06 -15.17 -5.16
N SER A 53 -10.26 -15.22 -4.10
CA SER A 53 -10.66 -15.81 -2.82
C SER A 53 -11.83 -15.07 -2.18
N LEU A 54 -11.75 -13.73 -2.13
CA LEU A 54 -12.82 -12.90 -1.58
C LEU A 54 -14.12 -12.99 -2.40
N ARG A 55 -14.02 -13.06 -3.73
CA ARG A 55 -15.19 -13.28 -4.60
C ARG A 55 -15.91 -14.61 -4.28
N LYS A 56 -15.13 -15.66 -4.03
CA LYS A 56 -15.70 -16.99 -3.69
C LYS A 56 -16.35 -17.05 -2.31
N LEU A 57 -16.02 -16.14 -1.41
CA LEU A 57 -16.63 -16.06 -0.07
C LEU A 57 -18.01 -15.39 -0.08
N GLU A 58 -18.45 -14.83 -1.22
CA GLU A 58 -19.75 -14.17 -1.38
C GLU A 58 -20.06 -13.13 -0.28
N ILE A 59 -19.03 -12.40 0.17
CA ILE A 59 -19.11 -11.40 1.25
C ILE A 59 -19.74 -10.07 0.81
N GLY A 60 -20.18 -9.96 -0.43
CA GLY A 60 -20.69 -8.74 -1.06
C GLY A 60 -19.60 -8.00 -1.83
N ASP A 61 -19.87 -6.74 -2.17
CA ASP A 61 -18.92 -5.91 -2.91
C ASP A 61 -17.72 -5.55 -2.05
N PHE A 62 -16.54 -5.64 -2.63
CA PHE A 62 -15.28 -5.29 -1.98
C PHE A 62 -14.29 -4.67 -2.97
N LYS A 63 -13.32 -3.92 -2.44
CA LYS A 63 -12.16 -3.41 -3.16
C LYS A 63 -10.87 -3.78 -2.44
N LEU A 64 -9.93 -4.35 -3.16
CA LEU A 64 -8.57 -4.55 -2.69
C LEU A 64 -7.80 -3.24 -2.87
N ARG A 65 -7.48 -2.55 -1.78
CA ARG A 65 -6.65 -1.35 -1.77
C ARG A 65 -5.19 -1.79 -1.77
N VAL A 66 -4.40 -1.28 -2.70
CA VAL A 66 -2.98 -1.62 -2.85
C VAL A 66 -2.11 -0.38 -2.92
N ASN A 67 -0.94 -0.49 -2.33
CA ASN A 67 0.11 0.53 -2.38
C ASN A 67 1.47 -0.14 -2.53
N ASN A 68 2.51 0.64 -2.86
CA ASN A 68 3.89 0.16 -2.92
C ASN A 68 4.78 1.01 -2.00
N ARG A 69 5.44 0.34 -1.06
CA ARG A 69 6.28 1.02 -0.07
C ARG A 69 7.45 1.78 -0.70
N LYS A 70 8.06 1.26 -1.78
CA LYS A 70 9.15 1.94 -2.49
C LYS A 70 8.66 3.26 -3.09
N LEU A 71 7.44 3.28 -3.64
CA LEU A 71 6.81 4.48 -4.17
C LEU A 71 6.72 5.55 -3.08
N SER A 72 6.10 5.23 -1.96
CA SER A 72 5.91 6.19 -0.85
C SER A 72 7.24 6.63 -0.25
N GLU A 73 8.16 5.70 0.05
CA GLU A 73 9.50 6.04 0.56
C GLU A 73 10.30 6.88 -0.42
N GLY A 74 10.27 6.53 -1.71
CA GLY A 74 10.98 7.27 -2.76
C GLY A 74 10.45 8.69 -2.89
N PHE A 75 9.14 8.86 -2.84
CA PHE A 75 8.50 10.18 -2.87
C PHE A 75 8.91 11.04 -1.67
N TYR A 76 8.79 10.51 -0.45
CA TYR A 76 9.12 11.26 0.75
C TYR A 76 10.61 11.66 0.80
N ARG A 77 11.52 10.77 0.37
CA ARG A 77 12.94 11.10 0.23
C ARG A 77 13.16 12.15 -0.85
N GLY A 78 12.45 12.06 -1.98
CA GLY A 78 12.53 13.02 -3.08
C GLY A 78 12.12 14.44 -2.67
N ILE A 79 11.17 14.59 -1.74
CA ILE A 79 10.81 15.89 -1.15
C ILE A 79 11.65 16.27 0.07
N GLY A 80 12.68 15.47 0.44
CA GLY A 80 13.61 15.77 1.54
C GLY A 80 13.19 15.27 2.92
N LEU A 81 12.15 14.44 3.04
CA LEU A 81 11.73 13.82 4.30
C LEU A 81 12.44 12.47 4.47
N ASN A 82 13.45 12.41 5.35
CA ASN A 82 14.30 11.22 5.53
C ASN A 82 13.70 10.19 6.51
N ASP A 83 12.93 10.61 7.52
CA ASP A 83 12.18 9.69 8.38
C ASP A 83 10.88 9.23 7.69
N THR A 84 11.02 8.44 6.64
CA THR A 84 9.89 7.94 5.86
C THR A 84 8.94 7.08 6.68
N ALA A 85 9.44 6.37 7.70
CA ALA A 85 8.62 5.59 8.61
C ALA A 85 7.75 6.51 9.50
N GLY A 86 8.28 7.63 9.94
CA GLY A 86 7.54 8.67 10.66
C GLY A 86 6.45 9.28 9.79
N VAL A 87 6.78 9.62 8.53
CA VAL A 87 5.80 10.14 7.57
C VAL A 87 4.65 9.14 7.37
N LEU A 88 4.94 7.87 7.08
CA LEU A 88 3.93 6.84 6.90
C LEU A 88 3.01 6.71 8.14
N ARG A 89 3.57 6.68 9.36
CA ARG A 89 2.77 6.63 10.59
C ARG A 89 1.85 7.85 10.77
N SER A 90 2.23 9.00 10.26
CA SER A 90 1.40 10.21 10.31
C SER A 90 0.32 10.18 9.25
N ILE A 91 0.65 9.75 8.03
CA ILE A 91 -0.30 9.57 6.92
C ILE A 91 -1.36 8.49 7.24
N ASP A 92 -1.01 7.39 7.90
CA ASP A 92 -1.95 6.34 8.34
C ASP A 92 -3.09 6.88 9.24
N LYS A 93 -2.91 8.08 9.80
CA LYS A 93 -3.95 8.72 10.60
C LYS A 93 -4.90 9.59 9.76
N LEU A 94 -4.65 9.76 8.46
CA LEU A 94 -5.33 10.74 7.59
C LEU A 94 -6.86 10.57 7.62
N GLU A 95 -7.36 9.35 7.45
CA GLU A 95 -8.79 9.07 7.50
C GLU A 95 -9.42 9.36 8.88
N LYS A 96 -8.64 9.29 9.95
CA LYS A 96 -9.10 9.41 11.32
C LYS A 96 -9.12 10.85 11.84
N ILE A 97 -8.08 11.63 11.51
CA ILE A 97 -7.90 12.98 12.09
C ILE A 97 -7.96 14.11 11.06
N GLY A 98 -8.00 13.79 9.77
CA GLY A 98 -8.08 14.73 8.67
C GLY A 98 -6.74 15.35 8.25
N PRO A 99 -6.72 16.01 7.06
CA PRO A 99 -5.49 16.49 6.43
C PRO A 99 -4.79 17.59 7.23
N ASP A 100 -5.53 18.53 7.81
CA ASP A 100 -4.92 19.65 8.56
C ASP A 100 -4.15 19.16 9.79
N ALA A 101 -4.73 18.18 10.53
CA ALA A 101 -4.08 17.60 11.69
C ALA A 101 -2.87 16.76 11.30
N VAL A 102 -2.92 16.03 10.18
CA VAL A 102 -1.77 15.29 9.65
C VAL A 102 -0.66 16.24 9.20
N ALA A 103 -0.99 17.33 8.48
CA ALA A 103 -0.01 18.35 8.11
C ALA A 103 0.70 18.93 9.35
N GLN A 104 -0.05 19.19 10.42
CA GLN A 104 0.51 19.67 11.67
C GLN A 104 1.43 18.63 12.32
N LEU A 105 1.05 17.34 12.34
CA LEU A 105 1.92 16.27 12.84
C LEU A 105 3.23 16.15 12.06
N LEU A 106 3.19 16.24 10.72
CA LEU A 106 4.38 16.21 9.88
C LEU A 106 5.33 17.36 10.21
N LYS A 107 4.80 18.55 10.49
CA LYS A 107 5.62 19.72 10.89
C LYS A 107 6.18 19.58 12.30
N ASP A 108 5.36 19.22 13.27
CA ASP A 108 5.73 19.19 14.67
C ASP A 108 6.66 18.02 15.02
N GLU A 109 6.38 16.82 14.48
CA GLU A 109 7.13 15.61 14.83
C GLU A 109 8.33 15.37 13.90
N LEU A 110 8.27 15.81 12.64
CA LEU A 110 9.27 15.48 11.62
C LEU A 110 9.97 16.70 11.04
N GLY A 111 9.59 17.91 11.47
CA GLY A 111 10.21 19.16 11.01
C GLY A 111 9.92 19.47 9.53
N ALA A 112 8.82 18.94 8.97
CA ALA A 112 8.46 19.20 7.59
C ALA A 112 8.11 20.68 7.35
N SER A 113 8.49 21.23 6.19
CA SER A 113 7.98 22.53 5.74
C SER A 113 6.50 22.41 5.31
N ASP A 114 5.86 23.56 5.12
CA ASP A 114 4.47 23.59 4.62
C ASP A 114 4.36 22.93 3.24
N GLU A 115 5.34 23.16 2.36
CA GLU A 115 5.40 22.56 1.03
C GLU A 115 5.58 21.03 1.09
N GLN A 116 6.47 20.56 1.99
CA GLN A 116 6.71 19.13 2.18
C GLN A 116 5.47 18.41 2.75
N ALA A 117 4.84 19.01 3.75
CA ALA A 117 3.60 18.47 4.33
C ALA A 117 2.48 18.40 3.30
N GLN A 118 2.30 19.46 2.50
CA GLN A 118 1.30 19.50 1.43
C GLN A 118 1.61 18.48 0.33
N ALA A 119 2.88 18.33 -0.07
CA ALA A 119 3.29 17.33 -1.07
C ALA A 119 2.99 15.89 -0.59
N ALA A 120 3.28 15.59 0.68
CA ALA A 120 2.97 14.29 1.26
C ALA A 120 1.46 14.01 1.28
N LEU A 121 0.64 15.00 1.63
CA LEU A 121 -0.82 14.88 1.58
C LEU A 121 -1.37 14.75 0.16
N ASN A 122 -0.78 15.45 -0.81
CA ASN A 122 -1.18 15.33 -2.21
C ASN A 122 -0.94 13.91 -2.74
N LEU A 123 0.17 13.27 -2.38
CA LEU A 123 0.41 11.87 -2.70
C LEU A 123 -0.66 10.98 -2.05
N ALA A 124 -0.88 11.13 -0.75
CA ALA A 124 -1.81 10.31 0.04
C ALA A 124 -3.29 10.44 -0.36
N GLN A 125 -3.65 11.43 -1.18
CA GLN A 125 -5.00 11.62 -1.71
C GLN A 125 -5.22 10.97 -3.07
N ILE A 126 -4.16 10.43 -3.69
CA ILE A 126 -4.28 9.73 -4.97
C ILE A 126 -4.91 8.36 -4.73
N CYS A 127 -6.11 8.17 -5.31
CA CYS A 127 -6.87 6.94 -5.20
C CYS A 127 -7.57 6.65 -6.53
N THR A 128 -7.12 5.61 -7.26
CA THR A 128 -7.64 5.30 -8.61
C THR A 128 -7.90 3.80 -8.79
N GLU A 129 -8.89 3.45 -9.61
CA GLU A 129 -9.25 2.06 -9.92
C GLU A 129 -8.49 1.48 -11.13
N ASP A 130 -7.61 2.28 -11.72
CA ASP A 130 -6.78 1.93 -12.86
C ASP A 130 -5.37 2.51 -12.72
N THR A 131 -4.59 2.51 -13.81
CA THR A 131 -3.21 2.99 -13.82
C THR A 131 -3.09 4.52 -13.96
N SER A 132 -4.16 5.29 -13.90
CA SER A 132 -4.12 6.76 -14.02
C SER A 132 -3.34 7.44 -12.88
N PHE A 133 -3.22 6.77 -11.72
CA PHE A 133 -2.37 7.24 -10.62
C PHE A 133 -0.92 7.51 -11.06
N VAL A 134 -0.42 6.82 -12.09
CA VAL A 134 0.95 7.04 -12.61
C VAL A 134 1.13 8.47 -13.09
N ASP A 135 0.16 8.99 -13.85
CA ASP A 135 0.19 10.36 -14.35
C ASP A 135 -0.05 11.37 -13.22
N GLU A 136 -0.88 11.03 -12.24
CA GLU A 136 -1.12 11.87 -11.07
C GLU A 136 0.14 12.03 -10.21
N VAL A 137 0.85 10.92 -9.93
CA VAL A 137 2.13 10.96 -9.21
C VAL A 137 3.18 11.76 -9.98
N LYS A 138 3.31 11.55 -11.30
CA LYS A 138 4.25 12.32 -12.13
C LYS A 138 3.98 13.82 -12.14
N LYS A 139 2.73 14.25 -12.07
CA LYS A 139 2.36 15.68 -11.97
C LYS A 139 2.85 16.33 -10.67
N LEU A 140 3.14 15.56 -9.62
CA LEU A 140 3.72 16.10 -8.39
C LEU A 140 5.18 16.53 -8.54
N GLY A 141 5.85 16.17 -9.65
CA GLY A 141 7.17 16.67 -10.05
C GLY A 141 8.32 16.20 -9.17
N VAL A 142 8.16 15.09 -8.45
CA VAL A 142 9.20 14.52 -7.58
C VAL A 142 9.96 13.43 -8.34
N GLU A 143 11.29 13.49 -8.33
CA GLU A 143 12.17 12.52 -8.98
C GLU A 143 12.99 11.77 -7.92
N HIS A 144 12.91 10.45 -7.92
CA HIS A 144 13.74 9.59 -7.08
C HIS A 144 13.73 8.15 -7.63
N ALA A 145 14.89 7.49 -7.70
CA ALA A 145 15.01 6.15 -8.30
C ALA A 145 14.08 5.11 -7.66
N LEU A 146 13.91 5.17 -6.34
CA LEU A 146 13.02 4.27 -5.59
C LEU A 146 11.54 4.54 -5.90
N LEU A 147 11.16 5.81 -6.12
CA LEU A 147 9.82 6.20 -6.56
C LEU A 147 9.49 5.59 -7.92
N GLU A 148 10.41 5.73 -8.87
CA GLU A 148 10.24 5.19 -10.23
C GLU A 148 10.12 3.65 -10.24
N GLU A 149 10.90 2.97 -9.39
CA GLU A 149 10.80 1.53 -9.23
C GLU A 149 9.45 1.12 -8.66
N GLY A 150 9.03 1.74 -7.55
CA GLY A 150 7.75 1.44 -6.89
C GLY A 150 6.54 1.78 -7.77
N LEU A 151 6.64 2.84 -8.57
CA LEU A 151 5.59 3.26 -9.50
C LEU A 151 5.37 2.20 -10.59
N ARG A 152 6.45 1.68 -11.19
CA ARG A 152 6.36 0.60 -12.21
C ARG A 152 5.80 -0.70 -11.62
N GLU A 153 6.23 -1.07 -10.40
CA GLU A 153 5.73 -2.25 -9.71
C GLU A 153 4.22 -2.15 -9.45
N LEU A 154 3.77 -1.00 -8.91
CA LEU A 154 2.36 -0.79 -8.63
C LEU A 154 1.51 -0.72 -9.90
N GLU A 155 2.03 -0.07 -10.96
CA GLU A 155 1.38 -0.04 -12.28
C GLU A 155 1.15 -1.44 -12.84
N GLU A 156 2.13 -2.35 -12.71
CA GLU A 156 2.00 -3.73 -13.16
C GLU A 156 0.92 -4.47 -12.37
N VAL A 157 0.90 -4.36 -11.02
CA VAL A 157 -0.10 -5.01 -10.17
C VAL A 157 -1.50 -4.51 -10.51
N VAL A 158 -1.71 -3.19 -10.49
CA VAL A 158 -3.03 -2.59 -10.73
C VAL A 158 -3.49 -2.85 -12.16
N GLY A 159 -2.60 -2.68 -13.15
CA GLY A 159 -2.92 -2.88 -14.57
C GLY A 159 -3.32 -4.31 -14.89
N GLN A 160 -2.66 -5.31 -14.29
CA GLN A 160 -3.01 -6.72 -14.49
C GLN A 160 -4.29 -7.10 -13.74
N ALA A 161 -4.45 -6.62 -12.51
CA ALA A 161 -5.63 -6.91 -11.71
C ALA A 161 -6.89 -6.22 -12.27
N ALA A 162 -6.81 -4.98 -12.71
CA ALA A 162 -7.93 -4.26 -13.32
C ALA A 162 -8.44 -4.94 -14.61
N LYS A 163 -7.55 -5.56 -15.41
CA LYS A 163 -7.93 -6.34 -16.60
C LYS A 163 -8.69 -7.61 -16.26
N ARG A 164 -8.29 -8.34 -15.20
CA ARG A 164 -8.88 -9.63 -14.81
C ARG A 164 -10.05 -9.50 -13.87
N ALA A 165 -10.05 -8.46 -13.07
CA ALA A 165 -11.02 -8.22 -12.01
C ALA A 165 -11.41 -6.74 -11.94
N PRO A 166 -12.03 -6.18 -13.00
CA PRO A 166 -12.39 -4.76 -13.04
C PRO A 166 -13.29 -4.40 -11.85
N GLY A 167 -13.02 -3.26 -11.23
CA GLY A 167 -13.74 -2.74 -10.07
C GLY A 167 -13.37 -3.35 -8.72
N ASN A 168 -12.48 -4.36 -8.66
CA ASN A 168 -12.08 -4.98 -7.39
C ASN A 168 -10.70 -4.54 -6.88
N ILE A 169 -9.99 -3.69 -7.60
CA ILE A 169 -8.69 -3.17 -7.17
C ILE A 169 -8.67 -1.65 -7.20
N VAL A 170 -7.95 -1.06 -6.26
CA VAL A 170 -7.74 0.40 -6.15
C VAL A 170 -6.29 0.65 -5.75
N ALA A 171 -5.58 1.47 -6.52
CA ALA A 171 -4.34 2.08 -6.07
C ALA A 171 -4.68 3.18 -5.07
N ASP A 172 -4.17 3.09 -3.85
CA ASP A 172 -4.45 4.00 -2.74
C ASP A 172 -3.13 4.37 -2.08
N LEU A 173 -2.62 5.58 -2.38
CA LEU A 173 -1.22 5.97 -2.14
C LEU A 173 -0.97 6.64 -0.80
#